data_209fd68b9ed23b416e224cbc4a61948f
#
_entry.id   209fd68b9ed23b416e224cbc4a61948f
#
_cell.length_a   1.000
_cell.length_b   1.000
_cell.length_c   1.000
_cell.angle_alpha   90.00
_cell.angle_beta   90.00
_cell.angle_gamma   90.00
#
_symmetry.space_group_name_H-M   'P 1'
#
loop_
_entity.id
_entity.type
_entity.pdbx_description
1 polymer ?
#
loop_
_entity_poly.entity_id
_entity_poly.type
_entity_poly.pdbx_seq_one_letter_code
_entity_poly.pdbx_strand_id
1 'polypeptide(L)'
;MSNNNNNNINRNNIITSVIMIPELNEFSYKEAKRLFLSYKEKGVITGGYFDDKSWSVTDEYANYGLNFDLRNIDCDTFLNTIGITKHEFINYVKTYTIFKFGELAFTTLRDFVGQLKHFIASYDFNKPRFVDDYYYNTCNQISEFFSLIKISDDSIQDSLLRALEDVQDDFRKRAPTHQRTLASFESYFKFNDILSRFWEESTDEDEKLFYFPVYLWWNLSGVLPMRPREFVLTPRNCLKKSGDSWTLTIVKDKLKANYIKFKYFL
;
A
#
# COMPACT_ATOMS: atom_id res chain seq x y z
N MET A 1 -29.59 25.46 -14.90
CA MET A 1 -29.82 24.01 -14.69
C MET A 1 -28.53 23.32 -15.02
N SER A 2 -27.74 23.00 -14.01
CA SER A 2 -26.41 22.37 -14.14
C SER A 2 -26.58 20.88 -13.90
N ASN A 3 -26.42 20.08 -14.96
CA ASN A 3 -26.43 18.63 -14.88
C ASN A 3 -25.12 18.15 -14.24
N ASN A 4 -25.15 17.90 -12.93
CA ASN A 4 -24.12 17.07 -12.27
C ASN A 4 -24.37 15.61 -12.65
N ASN A 5 -23.75 15.15 -13.72
CA ASN A 5 -23.56 13.72 -13.96
C ASN A 5 -22.56 13.19 -12.93
N ASN A 6 -23.06 12.74 -11.78
CA ASN A 6 -22.32 11.87 -10.89
C ASN A 6 -22.17 10.50 -11.59
N ASN A 7 -21.10 10.35 -12.37
CA ASN A 7 -20.60 9.05 -12.78
C ASN A 7 -20.08 8.31 -11.53
N ASN A 8 -20.99 7.65 -10.81
CA ASN A 8 -20.63 6.59 -9.87
C ASN A 8 -20.02 5.43 -10.68
N ILE A 9 -18.73 5.55 -10.96
CA ILE A 9 -17.95 4.45 -11.51
C ILE A 9 -17.96 3.36 -10.44
N ASN A 10 -18.62 2.25 -10.75
CA ASN A 10 -18.71 1.09 -9.88
C ASN A 10 -17.33 0.42 -9.86
N ARG A 11 -16.42 0.89 -9.00
CA ARG A 11 -14.99 0.53 -8.94
C ARG A 11 -14.76 -0.91 -8.44
N ASN A 12 -15.82 -1.60 -8.02
CA ASN A 12 -15.74 -2.99 -7.54
C ASN A 12 -15.32 -4.02 -8.61
N ASN A 13 -15.23 -3.62 -9.89
CA ASN A 13 -14.86 -4.48 -11.02
C ASN A 13 -13.49 -4.16 -11.62
N ILE A 14 -12.64 -3.37 -10.93
CA ILE A 14 -11.38 -2.89 -11.52
C ILE A 14 -10.36 -4.02 -11.68
N ILE A 15 -10.44 -5.06 -10.87
CA ILE A 15 -9.47 -6.16 -10.89
C ILE A 15 -10.19 -7.50 -10.94
N THR A 16 -10.28 -8.07 -12.11
CA THR A 16 -10.95 -9.35 -12.34
C THR A 16 -9.99 -10.54 -12.57
N SER A 17 -8.69 -10.28 -12.72
CA SER A 17 -7.70 -11.36 -12.89
C SER A 17 -6.33 -10.97 -12.36
N VAL A 18 -5.70 -11.85 -11.60
CA VAL A 18 -4.28 -11.79 -11.29
C VAL A 18 -3.55 -12.38 -12.49
N ILE A 19 -2.80 -11.55 -13.19
CA ILE A 19 -1.97 -12.02 -14.31
C ILE A 19 -0.60 -12.38 -13.72
N MET A 20 -0.27 -13.66 -13.71
CA MET A 20 1.07 -14.10 -13.35
C MET A 20 2.01 -13.90 -14.52
N ILE A 21 3.12 -13.19 -14.29
CA ILE A 21 4.16 -13.01 -15.29
C ILE A 21 5.27 -14.01 -14.96
N PRO A 22 5.63 -14.90 -15.90
CA PRO A 22 6.75 -15.80 -15.68
C PRO A 22 8.11 -15.11 -15.82
N GLU A 23 8.20 -14.03 -16.58
CA GLU A 23 9.44 -13.33 -16.91
C GLU A 23 9.16 -11.91 -17.41
N LEU A 24 10.06 -10.97 -17.11
CA LEU A 24 10.06 -9.62 -17.66
C LEU A 24 10.82 -9.62 -19.00
N ASN A 25 10.10 -9.59 -20.10
CA ASN A 25 10.64 -9.62 -21.46
C ASN A 25 9.82 -8.72 -22.39
N GLU A 26 10.12 -8.76 -23.69
CA GLU A 26 9.41 -7.94 -24.69
C GLU A 26 7.90 -8.24 -24.76
N PHE A 27 7.50 -9.48 -24.54
CA PHE A 27 6.09 -9.87 -24.54
C PHE A 27 5.36 -9.26 -23.34
N SER A 28 5.90 -9.43 -22.13
CA SER A 28 5.33 -8.83 -20.92
C SER A 28 5.28 -7.30 -21.00
N TYR A 29 6.26 -6.67 -21.64
CA TYR A 29 6.27 -5.22 -21.88
C TYR A 29 5.11 -4.77 -22.79
N LYS A 30 4.85 -5.50 -23.89
CA LYS A 30 3.71 -5.20 -24.78
C LYS A 30 2.37 -5.34 -24.05
N GLU A 31 2.24 -6.38 -23.23
CA GLU A 31 1.04 -6.60 -22.42
C GLU A 31 0.89 -5.52 -21.35
N ALA A 32 1.98 -5.09 -20.70
CA ALA A 32 1.95 -3.98 -19.75
C ALA A 32 1.45 -2.67 -20.37
N LYS A 33 1.84 -2.37 -21.62
CA LYS A 33 1.32 -1.20 -22.34
C LYS A 33 -0.19 -1.30 -22.58
N ARG A 34 -0.69 -2.48 -22.91
CA ARG A 34 -2.13 -2.72 -23.09
C ARG A 34 -2.89 -2.53 -21.78
N LEU A 35 -2.37 -3.11 -20.70
CA LEU A 35 -2.96 -2.95 -19.37
C LEU A 35 -2.93 -1.50 -18.89
N PHE A 36 -1.84 -0.78 -19.15
CA PHE A 36 -1.74 0.65 -18.83
C PHE A 36 -2.88 1.46 -19.46
N LEU A 37 -3.15 1.23 -20.75
CA LEU A 37 -4.26 1.89 -21.45
C LEU A 37 -5.61 1.54 -20.82
N SER A 38 -5.83 0.27 -20.49
CA SER A 38 -7.05 -0.17 -19.80
C SER A 38 -7.22 0.48 -18.44
N TYR A 39 -6.14 0.61 -17.64
CA TYR A 39 -6.19 1.33 -16.36
C TYR A 39 -6.40 2.83 -16.52
N LYS A 40 -5.90 3.42 -17.61
CA LYS A 40 -6.13 4.82 -17.96
C LYS A 40 -7.60 5.05 -18.34
N GLU A 41 -8.19 4.20 -19.14
CA GLU A 41 -9.62 4.22 -19.49
C GLU A 41 -10.52 4.08 -18.25
N LYS A 42 -10.12 3.24 -17.30
CA LYS A 42 -10.81 3.06 -16.01
C LYS A 42 -10.59 4.21 -15.02
N GLY A 43 -9.78 5.21 -15.35
CA GLY A 43 -9.48 6.35 -14.49
C GLY A 43 -8.58 6.04 -13.28
N VAL A 44 -7.92 4.88 -13.26
CA VAL A 44 -6.92 4.52 -12.24
C VAL A 44 -5.62 5.27 -12.50
N ILE A 45 -5.21 5.37 -13.76
CA ILE A 45 -4.09 6.21 -14.20
C ILE A 45 -4.67 7.53 -14.68
N THR A 46 -4.39 8.60 -13.94
CA THR A 46 -4.95 9.93 -14.16
C THR A 46 -4.03 10.83 -14.96
N GLY A 47 -2.73 10.50 -15.07
CA GLY A 47 -1.77 11.32 -15.82
C GLY A 47 -0.56 10.53 -16.31
N GLY A 48 0.01 11.03 -17.41
CA GLY A 48 1.17 10.45 -18.09
C GLY A 48 0.81 9.48 -19.23
N TYR A 49 1.85 9.13 -19.97
CA TYR A 49 1.87 8.04 -20.94
C TYR A 49 2.78 6.92 -20.42
N PHE A 50 2.66 5.72 -21.00
CA PHE A 50 3.47 4.59 -20.54
C PHE A 50 4.97 4.89 -20.58
N ASP A 51 5.43 5.57 -21.63
CA ASP A 51 6.85 5.85 -21.84
C ASP A 51 7.33 7.09 -21.05
N ASP A 52 6.43 7.83 -20.38
CA ASP A 52 6.80 9.00 -19.57
C ASP A 52 7.62 8.60 -18.34
N LYS A 53 8.36 9.57 -17.80
CA LYS A 53 9.21 9.43 -16.60
C LYS A 53 8.43 9.22 -15.31
N SER A 54 7.16 9.60 -15.30
CA SER A 54 6.29 9.45 -14.15
C SER A 54 4.84 9.22 -14.56
N TRP A 55 4.11 8.52 -13.69
CA TRP A 55 2.67 8.35 -13.80
C TRP A 55 1.98 8.93 -12.59
N SER A 56 0.79 9.50 -12.82
CA SER A 56 -0.15 9.83 -11.75
C SER A 56 -1.20 8.74 -11.67
N VAL A 57 -1.36 8.16 -10.51
CA VAL A 57 -2.34 7.09 -10.26
C VAL A 57 -3.21 7.48 -9.08
N THR A 58 -4.42 6.97 -9.04
CA THR A 58 -5.38 7.27 -7.96
C THR A 58 -6.07 6.01 -7.48
N ASP A 59 -6.33 5.97 -6.20
CA ASP A 59 -7.31 5.09 -5.59
C ASP A 59 -8.51 5.92 -5.08
N GLU A 60 -9.39 5.29 -4.32
CA GLU A 60 -10.58 5.97 -3.76
C GLU A 60 -10.23 7.08 -2.77
N TYR A 61 -8.98 7.15 -2.29
CA TYR A 61 -8.61 7.96 -1.13
C TYR A 61 -7.56 9.01 -1.44
N ALA A 62 -6.66 8.75 -2.40
CA ALA A 62 -5.54 9.63 -2.67
C ALA A 62 -5.00 9.52 -4.10
N ASN A 63 -4.23 10.53 -4.49
CA ASN A 63 -3.44 10.52 -5.71
C ASN A 63 -1.98 10.25 -5.36
N TYR A 64 -1.33 9.42 -6.18
CA TYR A 64 0.07 9.01 -6.01
C TYR A 64 0.86 9.30 -7.28
N GLY A 65 2.10 9.74 -7.11
CA GLY A 65 3.08 9.84 -8.18
C GLY A 65 4.01 8.64 -8.19
N LEU A 66 4.14 7.95 -9.33
CA LEU A 66 5.11 6.90 -9.56
C LEU A 66 6.21 7.46 -10.46
N ASN A 67 7.41 7.66 -9.94
CA ASN A 67 8.52 8.28 -10.65
C ASN A 67 9.58 7.24 -11.05
N PHE A 68 9.76 7.02 -12.35
CA PHE A 68 10.69 6.03 -12.94
C PHE A 68 12.00 6.67 -13.46
N ASP A 69 12.19 7.98 -13.25
CA ASP A 69 13.36 8.70 -13.77
C ASP A 69 14.65 8.28 -13.03
N LEU A 70 15.65 7.83 -13.78
CA LEU A 70 16.97 7.41 -13.28
C LEU A 70 18.09 8.40 -13.64
N ARG A 71 17.80 9.60 -14.18
CA ARG A 71 18.85 10.52 -14.66
C ARG A 71 19.83 10.97 -13.58
N ASN A 72 19.32 11.15 -12.36
CA ASN A 72 20.12 11.60 -11.22
C ASN A 72 20.52 10.45 -10.28
N ILE A 73 20.41 9.21 -10.76
CA ILE A 73 20.76 8.01 -10.01
C ILE A 73 22.03 7.42 -10.59
N ASP A 74 23.05 7.30 -9.75
CA ASP A 74 24.29 6.60 -10.12
C ASP A 74 24.06 5.09 -10.06
N CYS A 75 23.68 4.53 -11.20
CA CYS A 75 23.36 3.11 -11.33
C CYS A 75 24.06 2.43 -12.52
N ASP A 76 24.97 3.15 -13.19
CA ASP A 76 25.58 2.65 -14.42
C ASP A 76 26.46 1.42 -14.15
N THR A 77 27.23 1.43 -13.05
CA THR A 77 28.04 0.26 -12.64
C THR A 77 27.14 -0.95 -12.36
N PHE A 78 26.07 -0.76 -11.63
CA PHE A 78 25.13 -1.83 -11.31
C PHE A 78 24.51 -2.42 -12.59
N LEU A 79 23.94 -1.56 -13.45
CA LEU A 79 23.26 -1.98 -14.67
C LEU A 79 24.21 -2.66 -15.67
N ASN A 80 25.44 -2.15 -15.80
CA ASN A 80 26.47 -2.79 -16.63
C ASN A 80 26.83 -4.19 -16.11
N THR A 81 26.91 -4.35 -14.78
CA THR A 81 27.22 -5.66 -14.17
C THR A 81 26.14 -6.69 -14.45
N ILE A 82 24.88 -6.30 -14.39
CA ILE A 82 23.74 -7.21 -14.71
C ILE A 82 23.47 -7.33 -16.21
N GLY A 83 24.18 -6.57 -17.06
CA GLY A 83 24.05 -6.64 -18.51
C GLY A 83 22.78 -6.03 -19.08
N ILE A 84 22.17 -5.05 -18.40
CA ILE A 84 20.90 -4.43 -18.77
C ILE A 84 21.09 -2.92 -18.98
N THR A 85 20.55 -2.39 -20.08
CA THR A 85 20.59 -0.96 -20.34
C THR A 85 19.63 -0.19 -19.40
N LYS A 86 19.94 1.08 -19.13
CA LYS A 86 19.06 1.96 -18.32
C LYS A 86 17.63 2.03 -18.87
N HIS A 87 17.48 2.03 -20.18
CA HIS A 87 16.18 2.05 -20.85
C HIS A 87 15.40 0.75 -20.63
N GLU A 88 16.03 -0.40 -20.81
CA GLU A 88 15.40 -1.71 -20.55
C GLU A 88 15.01 -1.87 -19.09
N PHE A 89 15.89 -1.46 -18.16
CA PHE A 89 15.61 -1.51 -16.74
C PHE A 89 14.36 -0.69 -16.37
N ILE A 90 14.25 0.56 -16.88
CA ILE A 90 13.04 1.38 -16.66
C ILE A 90 11.79 0.68 -17.21
N ASN A 91 11.89 0.04 -18.39
CA ASN A 91 10.78 -0.70 -18.98
C ASN A 91 10.39 -1.91 -18.14
N TYR A 92 11.33 -2.63 -17.55
CA TYR A 92 11.06 -3.74 -16.63
C TYR A 92 10.38 -3.25 -15.35
N VAL A 93 10.85 -2.15 -14.77
CA VAL A 93 10.24 -1.56 -13.55
C VAL A 93 8.80 -1.12 -13.83
N LYS A 94 8.55 -0.47 -14.97
CA LYS A 94 7.19 -0.07 -15.39
C LYS A 94 6.29 -1.28 -15.63
N THR A 95 6.81 -2.30 -16.31
CA THR A 95 6.11 -3.55 -16.58
C THR A 95 5.70 -4.22 -15.27
N TYR A 96 6.65 -4.46 -14.38
CA TYR A 96 6.38 -5.02 -13.06
C TYR A 96 5.33 -4.22 -12.29
N THR A 97 5.50 -2.89 -12.25
CA THR A 97 4.58 -2.00 -11.52
C THR A 97 3.14 -2.14 -12.01
N ILE A 98 2.91 -2.16 -13.34
CA ILE A 98 1.56 -2.31 -13.93
C ILE A 98 0.94 -3.66 -13.57
N PHE A 99 1.71 -4.74 -13.61
CA PHE A 99 1.20 -6.07 -13.29
C PHE A 99 0.86 -6.21 -11.80
N LYS A 100 1.51 -5.43 -10.94
CA LYS A 100 1.20 -5.39 -9.51
C LYS A 100 0.05 -4.45 -9.13
N PHE A 101 -0.56 -3.75 -10.10
CA PHE A 101 -1.78 -2.98 -9.85
C PHE A 101 -2.88 -3.92 -9.38
N GLY A 102 -3.45 -3.60 -8.21
CA GLY A 102 -4.51 -4.35 -7.59
C GLY A 102 -4.07 -5.51 -6.69
N GLU A 103 -2.86 -5.98 -6.85
CA GLU A 103 -2.23 -6.88 -5.87
C GLU A 103 -1.63 -6.07 -4.72
N LEU A 104 -0.93 -4.97 -5.04
CA LEU A 104 -0.27 -4.09 -4.08
C LEU A 104 -0.96 -2.72 -4.02
N ALA A 105 -0.93 -2.10 -2.84
CA ALA A 105 -1.36 -0.72 -2.66
C ALA A 105 -0.42 0.24 -3.41
N PHE A 106 -0.92 1.38 -3.91
CA PHE A 106 -0.10 2.37 -4.61
C PHE A 106 1.00 2.98 -3.75
N THR A 107 0.80 3.07 -2.44
CA THR A 107 1.87 3.43 -1.49
C THR A 107 3.02 2.43 -1.54
N THR A 108 2.73 1.13 -1.51
CA THR A 108 3.73 0.06 -1.60
C THR A 108 4.46 0.09 -2.94
N LEU A 109 3.76 0.33 -4.05
CA LEU A 109 4.37 0.45 -5.37
C LEU A 109 5.26 1.69 -5.50
N ARG A 110 4.85 2.83 -4.93
CA ARG A 110 5.67 4.03 -4.86
C ARG A 110 6.95 3.79 -4.07
N ASP A 111 6.81 3.15 -2.91
CA ASP A 111 7.93 2.84 -2.03
C ASP A 111 8.87 1.82 -2.70
N PHE A 112 8.34 0.79 -3.37
CA PHE A 112 9.11 -0.14 -4.20
C PHE A 112 9.95 0.59 -5.25
N VAL A 113 9.33 1.45 -6.08
CA VAL A 113 10.05 2.19 -7.13
C VAL A 113 11.13 3.10 -6.53
N GLY A 114 10.85 3.77 -5.40
CA GLY A 114 11.81 4.61 -4.70
C GLY A 114 12.98 3.83 -4.12
N GLN A 115 12.69 2.75 -3.40
CA GLN A 115 13.71 1.91 -2.76
C GLN A 115 14.52 1.10 -3.76
N LEU A 116 13.92 0.64 -4.86
CA LEU A 116 14.67 -0.01 -5.94
C LEU A 116 15.72 0.91 -6.55
N LYS A 117 15.40 2.20 -6.76
CA LYS A 117 16.38 3.18 -7.24
C LYS A 117 17.56 3.35 -6.27
N HIS A 118 17.25 3.44 -4.99
CA HIS A 118 18.28 3.53 -3.97
C HIS A 118 19.11 2.24 -3.92
N PHE A 119 18.47 1.08 -4.04
CA PHE A 119 19.16 -0.21 -4.06
C PHE A 119 20.19 -0.31 -5.18
N ILE A 120 19.80 -0.01 -6.43
CA ILE A 120 20.72 -0.09 -7.58
C ILE A 120 21.85 0.94 -7.54
N ALA A 121 21.68 2.03 -6.78
CA ALA A 121 22.72 3.05 -6.58
C ALA A 121 23.70 2.70 -5.45
N SER A 122 23.26 1.93 -4.45
CA SER A 122 24.06 1.65 -3.25
C SER A 122 24.63 0.24 -3.20
N TYR A 123 24.06 -0.69 -3.98
CA TYR A 123 24.51 -2.08 -3.97
C TYR A 123 25.89 -2.23 -4.61
N ASP A 124 26.80 -2.87 -3.87
CA ASP A 124 28.18 -3.10 -4.31
C ASP A 124 28.43 -4.62 -4.37
N PHE A 125 28.59 -5.16 -5.59
CA PHE A 125 28.83 -6.57 -5.84
C PHE A 125 30.13 -7.09 -5.20
N ASN A 126 31.07 -6.20 -4.83
CA ASN A 126 32.33 -6.57 -4.20
C ASN A 126 32.22 -6.71 -2.67
N LYS A 127 31.10 -6.31 -2.07
CA LYS A 127 30.89 -6.44 -0.63
C LYS A 127 30.33 -7.82 -0.31
N PRO A 128 30.92 -8.52 0.67
CA PRO A 128 30.49 -9.89 1.01
C PRO A 128 29.10 -9.94 1.65
N ARG A 129 28.61 -8.80 2.12
CA ARG A 129 27.30 -8.70 2.77
C ARG A 129 26.68 -7.33 2.55
N PHE A 130 25.45 -7.35 2.11
CA PHE A 130 24.61 -6.16 2.02
C PHE A 130 23.63 -6.17 3.19
N VAL A 131 23.71 -5.17 4.05
CA VAL A 131 22.80 -5.03 5.20
C VAL A 131 22.34 -3.59 5.24
N ASP A 132 21.07 -3.37 4.88
CA ASP A 132 20.46 -2.06 4.95
C ASP A 132 18.98 -2.21 5.30
N ASP A 133 18.61 -1.79 6.50
CA ASP A 133 17.24 -1.86 7.02
C ASP A 133 16.25 -1.01 6.21
N TYR A 134 16.74 -0.10 5.39
CA TYR A 134 15.92 0.74 4.51
C TYR A 134 15.03 -0.09 3.57
N TYR A 135 15.49 -1.27 3.15
CA TYR A 135 14.77 -2.11 2.19
C TYR A 135 13.82 -3.12 2.80
N TYR A 136 13.76 -3.25 4.10
CA TYR A 136 13.00 -4.30 4.76
C TYR A 136 11.55 -4.42 4.27
N ASN A 137 10.84 -3.29 4.15
CA ASN A 137 9.43 -3.28 3.75
C ASN A 137 9.19 -3.65 2.28
N THR A 138 10.21 -3.58 1.43
CA THR A 138 10.13 -3.83 -0.02
C THR A 138 11.05 -4.94 -0.50
N CYS A 139 11.78 -5.61 0.39
CA CYS A 139 12.69 -6.72 0.04
C CYS A 139 11.98 -7.79 -0.81
N ASN A 140 10.76 -8.17 -0.44
CA ASN A 140 9.99 -9.16 -1.18
C ASN A 140 9.71 -8.71 -2.62
N GLN A 141 9.32 -7.44 -2.82
CA GLN A 141 9.01 -6.89 -4.14
C GLN A 141 10.27 -6.73 -4.98
N ILE A 142 11.39 -6.30 -4.36
CA ILE A 142 12.68 -6.16 -5.05
C ILE A 142 13.24 -7.54 -5.42
N SER A 143 13.15 -8.53 -4.52
CA SER A 143 13.56 -9.90 -4.78
C SER A 143 12.72 -10.53 -5.90
N GLU A 144 11.39 -10.41 -5.83
CA GLU A 144 10.49 -10.88 -6.88
C GLU A 144 10.81 -10.20 -8.23
N PHE A 145 11.04 -8.88 -8.23
CA PHE A 145 11.41 -8.15 -9.44
C PHE A 145 12.68 -8.70 -10.08
N PHE A 146 13.76 -8.91 -9.30
CA PHE A 146 15.00 -9.47 -9.83
C PHE A 146 14.89 -10.94 -10.22
N SER A 147 14.00 -11.72 -9.61
CA SER A 147 13.74 -13.11 -10.02
C SER A 147 13.05 -13.22 -11.37
N LEU A 148 12.34 -12.15 -11.80
CA LEU A 148 11.62 -12.09 -13.07
C LEU A 148 12.47 -11.53 -14.23
N ILE A 149 13.63 -10.95 -13.93
CA ILE A 149 14.58 -10.44 -14.93
C ILE A 149 15.57 -11.54 -15.29
N LYS A 150 15.81 -11.73 -16.58
CA LYS A 150 16.87 -12.60 -17.03
C LYS A 150 18.20 -11.87 -16.99
N ILE A 151 19.05 -12.24 -16.03
CA ILE A 151 20.43 -11.78 -15.91
C ILE A 151 21.31 -12.83 -16.59
N SER A 152 22.33 -12.38 -17.34
CA SER A 152 23.16 -13.30 -18.15
C SER A 152 24.05 -14.20 -17.30
N ASP A 153 24.32 -13.85 -16.06
CA ASP A 153 25.13 -14.59 -15.12
C ASP A 153 24.29 -14.97 -13.89
N ASP A 154 24.00 -16.27 -13.77
CA ASP A 154 23.23 -16.83 -12.67
C ASP A 154 23.87 -16.55 -11.30
N SER A 155 25.22 -16.45 -11.24
CA SER A 155 25.91 -16.16 -9.97
C SER A 155 25.64 -14.74 -9.49
N ILE A 156 25.47 -13.78 -10.39
CA ILE A 156 25.08 -12.40 -10.10
C ILE A 156 23.64 -12.37 -9.60
N GLN A 157 22.73 -13.07 -10.27
CA GLN A 157 21.34 -13.17 -9.86
C GLN A 157 21.21 -13.77 -8.46
N ASP A 158 21.88 -14.88 -8.20
CA ASP A 158 21.91 -15.51 -6.89
C ASP A 158 22.48 -14.58 -5.81
N SER A 159 23.53 -13.82 -6.13
CA SER A 159 24.11 -12.85 -5.20
C SER A 159 23.12 -11.75 -4.80
N LEU A 160 22.38 -11.21 -5.76
CA LEU A 160 21.33 -10.21 -5.52
C LEU A 160 20.21 -10.75 -4.65
N LEU A 161 19.70 -11.94 -4.96
CA LEU A 161 18.62 -12.57 -4.21
C LEU A 161 19.04 -12.88 -2.77
N ARG A 162 20.24 -13.44 -2.57
CA ARG A 162 20.79 -13.71 -1.23
C ARG A 162 20.97 -12.43 -0.41
N ALA A 163 21.44 -11.34 -1.03
CA ALA A 163 21.60 -10.08 -0.33
C ALA A 163 20.26 -9.55 0.22
N LEU A 164 19.17 -9.72 -0.53
CA LEU A 164 17.83 -9.33 -0.10
C LEU A 164 17.26 -10.27 0.98
N GLU A 165 17.55 -11.57 0.90
CA GLU A 165 17.22 -12.53 1.96
C GLU A 165 17.97 -12.21 3.25
N ASP A 166 19.27 -11.89 3.16
CA ASP A 166 20.08 -11.47 4.32
C ASP A 166 19.51 -10.24 5.03
N VAL A 167 19.02 -9.23 4.28
CA VAL A 167 18.33 -8.06 4.85
C VAL A 167 17.10 -8.49 5.64
N GLN A 168 16.28 -9.40 5.12
CA GLN A 168 15.11 -9.90 5.81
C GLN A 168 15.46 -10.67 7.08
N ASP A 169 16.44 -11.55 6.98
CA ASP A 169 16.86 -12.39 8.10
C ASP A 169 17.51 -11.60 9.21
N ASP A 170 18.35 -10.61 8.88
CA ASP A 170 18.94 -9.72 9.85
C ASP A 170 17.90 -8.86 10.55
N PHE A 171 16.91 -8.38 9.82
CA PHE A 171 15.82 -7.63 10.42
C PHE A 171 14.99 -8.53 11.36
N ARG A 172 14.66 -9.75 10.96
CA ARG A 172 13.93 -10.71 11.80
C ARG A 172 14.71 -11.05 13.08
N LYS A 173 16.04 -11.17 12.98
CA LYS A 173 16.92 -11.46 14.13
C LYS A 173 17.07 -10.26 15.07
N ARG A 174 17.11 -9.04 14.49
CA ARG A 174 17.24 -7.79 15.24
C ARG A 174 15.90 -7.20 15.65
N ALA A 175 14.82 -7.59 14.95
CA ALA A 175 13.50 -7.20 15.40
C ALA A 175 13.43 -7.61 16.87
N PRO A 176 13.60 -6.66 17.80
CA PRO A 176 13.32 -7.01 19.15
C PRO A 176 11.93 -7.60 19.06
N THR A 177 11.66 -8.56 19.87
CA THR A 177 10.31 -8.87 20.25
C THR A 177 9.74 -7.58 20.84
N HIS A 178 9.47 -6.59 19.97
CA HIS A 178 8.61 -5.48 20.29
C HIS A 178 7.24 -6.13 20.46
N GLN A 179 7.13 -6.82 21.57
CA GLN A 179 5.84 -6.94 22.19
C GLN A 179 5.38 -5.49 22.26
N ARG A 180 4.43 -5.15 21.38
CA ARG A 180 3.73 -3.88 21.51
C ARG A 180 3.31 -3.83 22.96
N THR A 181 3.96 -3.00 23.74
CA THR A 181 3.60 -2.82 25.14
C THR A 181 2.20 -2.23 25.07
N LEU A 182 1.21 -3.07 25.37
CA LEU A 182 -0.16 -2.59 25.50
C LEU A 182 -0.12 -1.52 26.58
N ALA A 183 -0.83 -0.44 26.38
CA ALA A 183 -1.04 0.55 27.43
C ALA A 183 -1.50 -0.19 28.69
N SER A 184 -1.01 0.22 29.84
CA SER A 184 -1.42 -0.41 31.10
C SER A 184 -2.95 -0.30 31.24
N PHE A 185 -3.57 -1.29 31.88
CA PHE A 185 -5.00 -1.22 32.19
C PHE A 185 -5.36 0.06 32.91
N GLU A 186 -4.48 0.52 33.81
CA GLU A 186 -4.66 1.77 34.50
C GLU A 186 -4.76 2.98 33.57
N SER A 187 -3.89 3.07 32.56
CA SER A 187 -3.94 4.14 31.58
C SER A 187 -5.22 4.07 30.73
N TYR A 188 -5.66 2.86 30.42
CA TYR A 188 -6.92 2.64 29.69
C TYR A 188 -8.12 3.15 30.50
N PHE A 189 -8.22 2.75 31.77
CA PHE A 189 -9.33 3.16 32.63
C PHE A 189 -9.30 4.66 32.95
N LYS A 190 -8.11 5.23 33.17
CA LYS A 190 -7.98 6.69 33.37
C LYS A 190 -8.44 7.48 32.13
N PHE A 191 -8.07 7.02 30.94
CA PHE A 191 -8.51 7.69 29.73
C PHE A 191 -10.02 7.58 29.53
N ASN A 192 -10.59 6.40 29.78
CA ASN A 192 -12.03 6.18 29.71
C ASN A 192 -12.79 7.08 30.69
N ASP A 193 -12.32 7.18 31.92
CA ASP A 193 -12.92 8.01 32.97
C ASP A 193 -12.82 9.52 32.62
N ILE A 194 -11.67 9.99 32.14
CA ILE A 194 -11.51 11.37 31.67
C ILE A 194 -12.47 11.68 30.52
N LEU A 195 -12.55 10.77 29.55
CA LEU A 195 -13.40 10.96 28.38
C LEU A 195 -14.89 10.96 28.75
N SER A 196 -15.30 10.07 29.65
CA SER A 196 -16.68 10.00 30.13
C SER A 196 -17.06 11.26 30.92
N ARG A 197 -16.19 11.68 31.86
CA ARG A 197 -16.40 12.93 32.61
C ARG A 197 -16.47 14.16 31.70
N PHE A 198 -15.55 14.28 30.76
CA PHE A 198 -15.61 15.37 29.79
C PHE A 198 -16.95 15.40 29.06
N TRP A 199 -17.45 14.21 28.63
CA TRP A 199 -18.71 14.13 27.88
C TRP A 199 -19.94 14.47 28.73
N GLU A 200 -19.92 14.11 30.01
CA GLU A 200 -21.01 14.37 30.95
C GLU A 200 -21.00 15.81 31.53
N GLU A 201 -19.82 16.33 31.85
CA GLU A 201 -19.66 17.58 32.60
C GLU A 201 -19.46 18.81 31.68
N SER A 202 -18.90 18.66 30.48
CA SER A 202 -18.71 19.79 29.58
C SER A 202 -20.04 20.39 29.16
N THR A 203 -20.16 21.72 29.26
CA THR A 203 -21.30 22.50 28.78
C THR A 203 -21.04 23.15 27.42
N ASP A 204 -19.81 23.04 26.90
CA ASP A 204 -19.42 23.58 25.60
C ASP A 204 -19.76 22.56 24.48
N GLU A 205 -20.82 22.86 23.75
CA GLU A 205 -21.29 22.02 22.66
C GLU A 205 -20.34 22.03 21.43
N ASP A 206 -19.63 23.13 21.19
CA ASP A 206 -18.65 23.22 20.09
C ASP A 206 -17.42 22.35 20.40
N GLU A 207 -16.98 22.35 21.65
CA GLU A 207 -15.89 21.49 22.10
C GLU A 207 -16.29 19.99 22.06
N LYS A 208 -17.50 19.66 22.52
CA LYS A 208 -18.07 18.31 22.37
C LYS A 208 -18.14 17.87 20.91
N LEU A 209 -18.59 18.74 20.02
CA LEU A 209 -18.68 18.44 18.61
C LEU A 209 -17.29 18.17 17.98
N PHE A 210 -16.29 18.95 18.41
CA PHE A 210 -14.91 18.78 17.97
C PHE A 210 -14.33 17.42 18.40
N TYR A 211 -14.55 17.00 19.64
CA TYR A 211 -14.04 15.74 20.18
C TYR A 211 -14.96 14.53 19.94
N PHE A 212 -16.15 14.75 19.37
CA PHE A 212 -17.10 13.66 19.09
C PHE A 212 -16.51 12.47 18.33
N PRO A 213 -15.68 12.64 17.29
CA PRO A 213 -15.07 11.51 16.60
C PRO A 213 -14.18 10.65 17.50
N VAL A 214 -13.45 11.27 18.45
CA VAL A 214 -12.60 10.55 19.40
C VAL A 214 -13.45 9.76 20.40
N TYR A 215 -14.47 10.39 20.94
CA TYR A 215 -15.44 9.76 21.85
C TYR A 215 -16.12 8.56 21.20
N LEU A 216 -16.63 8.74 20.00
CA LEU A 216 -17.31 7.69 19.24
C LEU A 216 -16.36 6.54 18.90
N TRP A 217 -15.14 6.84 18.42
CA TRP A 217 -14.13 5.83 18.10
C TRP A 217 -13.73 5.02 19.31
N TRP A 218 -13.52 5.69 20.47
CA TRP A 218 -13.15 5.03 21.71
C TRP A 218 -14.22 4.03 22.16
N ASN A 219 -15.47 4.46 22.20
CA ASN A 219 -16.59 3.61 22.63
C ASN A 219 -16.85 2.46 21.66
N LEU A 220 -16.77 2.71 20.35
CA LEU A 220 -16.96 1.66 19.35
C LEU A 220 -15.79 0.66 19.34
N SER A 221 -14.55 1.10 19.48
CA SER A 221 -13.39 0.20 19.46
C SER A 221 -13.30 -0.71 20.69
N GLY A 222 -13.93 -0.33 21.80
CA GLY A 222 -14.09 -1.20 22.98
C GLY A 222 -15.02 -2.40 22.73
N VAL A 223 -15.97 -2.26 21.82
CA VAL A 223 -16.94 -3.32 21.43
C VAL A 223 -16.53 -4.00 20.14
N LEU A 224 -16.00 -3.24 19.18
CA LEU A 224 -15.63 -3.69 17.85
C LEU A 224 -14.18 -3.26 17.57
N PRO A 225 -13.24 -4.21 17.39
CA PRO A 225 -11.86 -3.87 17.07
C PRO A 225 -11.79 -3.29 15.64
N MET A 226 -11.87 -1.97 15.55
CA MET A 226 -11.81 -1.20 14.29
C MET A 226 -10.47 -0.52 14.13
N ARG A 227 -9.92 -0.54 12.92
CA ARG A 227 -8.80 0.32 12.60
C ARG A 227 -9.29 1.78 12.45
N PRO A 228 -8.46 2.80 12.75
CA PRO A 228 -8.85 4.20 12.58
C PRO A 228 -9.40 4.50 11.18
N ARG A 229 -8.82 3.91 10.13
CA ARG A 229 -9.30 4.07 8.75
C ARG A 229 -10.68 3.45 8.54
N GLU A 230 -10.95 2.26 9.08
CA GLU A 230 -12.25 1.60 8.99
C GLU A 230 -13.34 2.45 9.68
N PHE A 231 -12.99 3.09 10.80
CA PHE A 231 -13.87 4.01 11.49
C PHE A 231 -14.19 5.26 10.64
N VAL A 232 -13.19 5.92 10.10
CA VAL A 232 -13.36 7.14 9.27
C VAL A 232 -14.19 6.86 8.01
N LEU A 233 -14.06 5.66 7.44
CA LEU A 233 -14.80 5.24 6.24
C LEU A 233 -16.21 4.72 6.54
N THR A 234 -16.56 4.55 7.81
CA THR A 234 -17.89 4.09 8.19
C THR A 234 -18.94 5.14 7.81
N PRO A 235 -19.97 4.79 7.03
CA PRO A 235 -20.96 5.74 6.55
C PRO A 235 -21.80 6.31 7.69
N ARG A 236 -22.24 7.56 7.57
CA ARG A 236 -23.06 8.24 8.61
C ARG A 236 -24.35 7.48 8.95
N ASN A 237 -24.91 6.75 8.00
CA ASN A 237 -26.11 5.91 8.17
C ASN A 237 -25.77 4.45 8.48
N CYS A 238 -24.63 4.21 9.12
CA CYS A 238 -24.11 2.88 9.43
C CYS A 238 -25.01 2.10 10.41
N LEU A 239 -25.75 2.80 11.25
CA LEU A 239 -26.61 2.20 12.29
C LEU A 239 -28.06 2.18 11.83
N LYS A 240 -28.67 1.00 11.83
CA LYS A 240 -30.07 0.82 11.45
C LYS A 240 -30.79 -0.04 12.48
N LYS A 241 -31.95 0.43 12.94
CA LYS A 241 -32.86 -0.33 13.79
C LYS A 241 -33.77 -1.22 12.93
N SER A 242 -33.97 -2.47 13.33
CA SER A 242 -34.88 -3.41 12.68
C SER A 242 -35.57 -4.24 13.78
N GLY A 243 -36.79 -3.86 14.17
CA GLY A 243 -37.47 -4.41 15.34
C GLY A 243 -36.68 -4.13 16.62
N ASP A 244 -36.39 -5.17 17.39
CA ASP A 244 -35.62 -5.08 18.65
C ASP A 244 -34.11 -5.23 18.44
N SER A 245 -33.64 -5.27 17.19
CA SER A 245 -32.21 -5.40 16.88
C SER A 245 -31.65 -4.17 16.19
N TRP A 246 -30.37 -3.91 16.43
CA TRP A 246 -29.61 -2.90 15.74
C TRP A 246 -28.59 -3.53 14.79
N THR A 247 -28.47 -3.00 13.59
CA THR A 247 -27.45 -3.44 12.64
C THR A 247 -26.46 -2.31 12.42
N LEU A 248 -25.19 -2.56 12.72
CA LEU A 248 -24.08 -1.67 12.41
C LEU A 248 -23.37 -2.15 11.14
N THR A 249 -23.23 -1.27 10.15
CA THR A 249 -22.51 -1.53 8.91
C THR A 249 -21.16 -0.82 8.97
N ILE A 250 -20.06 -1.58 8.89
CA ILE A 250 -18.70 -1.02 8.86
C ILE A 250 -17.98 -1.42 7.59
N VAL A 251 -17.03 -0.58 7.18
CA VAL A 251 -16.12 -0.86 6.06
C VAL A 251 -14.93 -1.65 6.57
N LYS A 252 -14.58 -2.75 5.89
CA LYS A 252 -13.36 -3.54 6.17
C LYS A 252 -12.32 -3.32 5.08
N ASP A 253 -11.21 -2.71 5.45
CA ASP A 253 -10.15 -2.27 4.54
C ASP A 253 -9.38 -3.42 3.85
N LYS A 254 -9.34 -4.61 4.44
CA LYS A 254 -8.54 -5.76 3.94
C LYS A 254 -9.36 -6.94 3.38
N LEU A 255 -10.67 -6.84 3.34
CA LEU A 255 -11.50 -7.92 2.81
C LEU A 255 -12.08 -7.50 1.46
N LYS A 256 -12.14 -8.45 0.52
CA LYS A 256 -12.82 -8.27 -0.78
C LYS A 256 -14.31 -7.91 -0.62
N ALA A 257 -14.92 -8.20 0.53
CA ALA A 257 -16.23 -7.71 0.92
C ALA A 257 -16.05 -6.36 1.63
N ASN A 258 -16.41 -5.28 0.96
CA ASN A 258 -16.23 -3.92 1.46
C ASN A 258 -17.05 -3.58 2.71
N TYR A 259 -17.99 -4.43 3.12
CA TYR A 259 -18.87 -4.17 4.26
C TYR A 259 -19.09 -5.42 5.09
N ILE A 260 -19.00 -5.27 6.42
CA ILE A 260 -19.46 -6.29 7.38
C ILE A 260 -20.66 -5.71 8.14
N LYS A 261 -21.70 -6.51 8.26
CA LYS A 261 -22.89 -6.17 9.05
C LYS A 261 -22.83 -6.93 10.37
N PHE A 262 -22.88 -6.20 11.45
CA PHE A 262 -23.04 -6.76 12.80
C PHE A 262 -24.49 -6.58 13.23
N LYS A 263 -25.10 -7.63 13.74
CA LYS A 263 -26.44 -7.61 14.27
C LYS A 263 -26.37 -7.79 15.79
N TYR A 264 -26.84 -6.82 16.52
CA TYR A 264 -26.93 -6.85 17.97
C TYR A 264 -28.40 -6.98 18.38
N PHE A 265 -28.65 -7.87 19.32
CA PHE A 265 -29.91 -7.96 20.04
C PHE A 265 -29.68 -7.22 21.37
N LEU A 266 -30.49 -6.22 21.62
CA LEU A 266 -30.53 -5.51 22.92
C LEU A 266 -31.56 -6.19 23.80
#